data_583cd0926339ddd8c3a8983ead5e578a
#
_entry.id   583cd0926339ddd8c3a8983ead5e578a
#
_cell.length_a   1.000
_cell.length_b   1.000
_cell.length_c   1.000
_cell.angle_alpha   90.00
_cell.angle_beta   90.00
_cell.angle_gamma   90.00
#
_symmetry.space_group_name_H-M   'P 1'
#
loop_
_entity.id
_entity.type
_entity.pdbx_description
1 polymer ?
#
loop_
_entity_poly.entity_id
_entity_poly.type
_entity_poly.pdbx_seq_one_letter_code
_entity_poly.pdbx_strand_id
1 'polypeptide(L)'
;SDVRIIVESLSKINKLELTSDEEEKAIYLRKVMVGLSEDVRVLYIKLACRLHNMRTNWAIKPLNQKKKAMETESVLIPIAHRLGINSIKSELENLCLYYTKPDVYNDILEKLNKSRDELNSNLENMKKELSNLLKENGINFEIKGRVKSVYSIYKKLATGRKWSDIYDILALRIFVEKESDCYLVIGLVHSKFRPVPKRFKDYIANPKGNMYQSLHTSVFGDNGDLYEIQVRTYEMDE
;
A
#
# COMPACT_ATOMS: atom_id res chain seq x y z
N SER A 1 -11.97 30.14 14.77
CA SER A 1 -12.60 28.81 14.64
C SER A 1 -11.61 27.87 13.99
N ASP A 2 -11.67 26.60 14.30
CA ASP A 2 -10.80 25.52 13.77
C ASP A 2 -10.74 25.53 12.23
N VAL A 3 -11.87 25.80 11.57
CA VAL A 3 -11.95 25.91 10.11
C VAL A 3 -11.03 26.99 9.56
N ARG A 4 -10.92 28.13 10.24
CA ARG A 4 -10.03 29.22 9.82
C ARG A 4 -8.56 28.79 9.86
N ILE A 5 -8.13 28.14 10.94
CA ILE A 5 -6.76 27.65 11.10
C ILE A 5 -6.42 26.65 9.99
N ILE A 6 -7.32 25.70 9.70
CA ILE A 6 -7.14 24.71 8.64
C ILE A 6 -7.01 25.37 7.27
N VAL A 7 -7.88 26.31 6.92
CA VAL A 7 -7.87 27.02 5.63
C VAL A 7 -6.61 27.88 5.47
N GLU A 8 -6.20 28.60 6.51
CA GLU A 8 -4.97 29.41 6.50
C GLU A 8 -3.73 28.52 6.33
N SER A 9 -3.65 27.39 7.04
CA SER A 9 -2.54 26.44 6.95
C SER A 9 -2.47 25.77 5.57
N LEU A 10 -3.62 25.33 5.00
CA LEU A 10 -3.69 24.82 3.64
C LEU A 10 -3.24 25.87 2.60
N SER A 11 -3.65 27.13 2.77
CA SER A 11 -3.25 28.21 1.87
C SER A 11 -1.75 28.47 1.90
N LYS A 12 -1.12 28.43 3.10
CA LYS A 12 0.33 28.55 3.26
C LYS A 12 1.08 27.42 2.55
N ILE A 13 0.61 26.17 2.71
CA ILE A 13 1.22 24.99 2.07
C ILE A 13 1.05 25.05 0.55
N ASN A 14 -0.09 25.51 0.04
CA ASN A 14 -0.36 25.59 -1.41
C ASN A 14 0.47 26.68 -2.13
N LYS A 15 0.91 27.72 -1.41
CA LYS A 15 1.77 28.77 -1.96
C LYS A 15 3.24 28.38 -2.10
N LEU A 16 3.63 27.25 -1.52
CA LEU A 16 4.99 26.73 -1.64
C LEU A 16 5.12 26.02 -2.99
N GLU A 17 5.79 26.64 -3.96
CA GLU A 17 6.16 25.98 -5.22
C GLU A 17 7.37 25.09 -4.97
N LEU A 18 7.30 23.86 -5.47
CA LEU A 18 8.43 22.93 -5.48
C LEU A 18 9.29 23.22 -6.70
N THR A 19 10.52 23.63 -6.44
CA THR A 19 11.57 23.63 -7.46
C THR A 19 12.23 22.25 -7.56
N SER A 20 13.06 22.06 -8.57
CA SER A 20 13.72 20.77 -8.83
C SER A 20 14.88 20.46 -7.88
N ASP A 21 15.20 21.35 -6.96
CA ASP A 21 16.35 21.25 -6.06
C ASP A 21 16.02 20.37 -4.83
N GLU A 22 16.96 19.49 -4.45
CA GLU A 22 16.82 18.62 -3.28
C GLU A 22 16.78 19.39 -1.95
N GLU A 23 17.48 20.51 -1.86
CA GLU A 23 17.46 21.38 -0.67
C GLU A 23 16.08 22.00 -0.47
N GLU A 24 15.43 22.46 -1.54
CA GLU A 24 14.07 23.01 -1.46
C GLU A 24 13.02 21.96 -1.17
N LYS A 25 13.20 20.72 -1.62
CA LYS A 25 12.35 19.58 -1.22
C LYS A 25 12.45 19.32 0.29
N ALA A 26 13.67 19.38 0.86
CA ALA A 26 13.88 19.21 2.28
C ALA A 26 13.26 20.38 3.09
N ILE A 27 13.35 21.61 2.59
CA ILE A 27 12.71 22.80 3.19
C ILE A 27 11.18 22.68 3.10
N TYR A 28 10.64 22.24 1.97
CA TYR A 28 9.22 22.01 1.81
C TYR A 28 8.70 20.92 2.77
N LEU A 29 9.38 19.77 2.84
CA LEU A 29 9.06 18.70 3.78
C LEU A 29 9.11 19.21 5.23
N ARG A 30 10.12 20.00 5.58
CA ARG A 30 10.24 20.60 6.91
C ARG A 30 9.07 21.56 7.20
N LYS A 31 8.68 22.43 6.25
CA LYS A 31 7.54 23.35 6.39
C LYS A 31 6.20 22.60 6.49
N VAL A 32 6.03 21.54 5.70
CA VAL A 32 4.87 20.65 5.81
C VAL A 32 4.85 19.96 7.17
N MET A 33 6.01 19.51 7.68
CA MET A 33 6.14 18.88 9.00
C MET A 33 5.93 19.87 10.15
N VAL A 34 6.31 21.15 9.99
CA VAL A 34 6.03 22.21 10.97
C VAL A 34 4.54 22.58 10.95
N GLY A 35 3.92 22.63 9.77
CA GLY A 35 2.46 22.78 9.65
C GLY A 35 1.68 21.61 10.26
N LEU A 36 2.29 20.42 10.35
CA LEU A 36 1.79 19.24 11.08
C LEU A 36 1.67 19.48 12.60
N SER A 37 2.56 20.29 13.17
CA SER A 37 2.52 20.59 14.62
C SER A 37 1.31 21.43 15.02
N GLU A 38 0.64 22.07 14.04
CA GLU A 38 -0.54 22.89 14.27
C GLU A 38 -1.83 22.09 14.17
N ASP A 39 -2.02 21.29 13.10
CA ASP A 39 -3.22 20.45 12.94
C ASP A 39 -3.01 19.35 11.87
N VAL A 40 -3.01 18.10 12.28
CA VAL A 40 -2.84 16.94 11.39
C VAL A 40 -3.95 16.83 10.31
N ARG A 41 -5.15 17.35 10.59
CA ARG A 41 -6.29 17.35 9.64
C ARG A 41 -5.95 18.05 8.33
N VAL A 42 -5.06 19.07 8.38
CA VAL A 42 -4.57 19.78 7.18
C VAL A 42 -3.92 18.83 6.18
N LEU A 43 -3.15 17.85 6.65
CA LEU A 43 -2.51 16.87 5.77
C LEU A 43 -3.49 15.87 5.18
N TYR A 44 -4.45 15.39 5.97
CA TYR A 44 -5.51 14.53 5.43
C TYR A 44 -6.24 15.21 4.28
N ILE A 45 -6.62 16.48 4.46
CA ILE A 45 -7.26 17.28 3.41
C ILE A 45 -6.33 17.46 2.22
N LYS A 46 -5.05 17.79 2.45
CA LYS A 46 -4.06 17.96 1.37
C LYS A 46 -3.87 16.68 0.55
N LEU A 47 -3.77 15.53 1.22
CA LEU A 47 -3.66 14.23 0.55
C LEU A 47 -4.92 13.88 -0.24
N ALA A 48 -6.11 14.12 0.32
CA ALA A 48 -7.38 13.92 -0.38
C ALA A 48 -7.50 14.83 -1.62
N CYS A 49 -7.17 16.10 -1.50
CA CYS A 49 -7.14 17.04 -2.62
C CYS A 49 -6.13 16.60 -3.70
N ARG A 50 -4.94 16.15 -3.30
CA ARG A 50 -3.93 15.67 -4.25
C ARG A 50 -4.39 14.39 -4.96
N LEU A 51 -5.01 13.47 -4.23
CA LEU A 51 -5.57 12.26 -4.82
C LEU A 51 -6.62 12.59 -5.88
N HIS A 52 -7.56 13.48 -5.57
CA HIS A 52 -8.55 13.96 -6.53
C HIS A 52 -7.87 14.60 -7.75
N ASN A 53 -6.90 15.48 -7.52
CA ASN A 53 -6.16 16.14 -8.61
C ASN A 53 -5.38 15.15 -9.48
N MET A 54 -4.84 14.07 -8.90
CA MET A 54 -4.15 13.03 -9.67
C MET A 54 -5.11 12.16 -10.47
N ARG A 55 -6.30 11.86 -9.95
CA ARG A 55 -7.37 11.17 -10.68
C ARG A 55 -7.86 11.97 -11.92
N THR A 56 -7.86 13.29 -11.83
CA THR A 56 -8.29 14.21 -12.90
C THR A 56 -7.11 14.84 -13.67
N ASN A 57 -5.91 14.31 -13.48
CA ASN A 57 -4.68 14.90 -14.04
C ASN A 57 -4.64 14.85 -15.59
N TRP A 58 -5.44 13.99 -16.21
CA TRP A 58 -5.63 13.90 -17.66
C TRP A 58 -6.17 15.20 -18.29
N ALA A 59 -6.83 16.06 -17.51
CA ALA A 59 -7.42 17.31 -17.98
C ALA A 59 -6.39 18.45 -18.18
N ILE A 60 -5.13 18.26 -17.78
CA ILE A 60 -4.08 19.29 -17.93
C ILE A 60 -3.02 18.86 -18.94
N LYS A 61 -2.18 19.81 -19.37
CA LYS A 61 -1.12 19.56 -20.37
C LYS A 61 -0.13 18.48 -19.91
N PRO A 62 0.36 17.60 -20.81
CA PRO A 62 1.23 16.47 -20.48
C PRO A 62 2.46 16.84 -19.65
N LEU A 63 3.11 17.97 -19.95
CA LEU A 63 4.26 18.45 -19.19
C LEU A 63 3.90 18.71 -17.71
N ASN A 64 2.75 19.31 -17.47
CA ASN A 64 2.25 19.60 -16.12
C ASN A 64 1.77 18.32 -15.41
N GLN A 65 1.24 17.36 -16.16
CA GLN A 65 0.87 16.05 -15.62
C GLN A 65 2.08 15.35 -14.99
N LYS A 66 3.20 15.30 -15.74
CA LYS A 66 4.45 14.66 -15.29
C LYS A 66 5.05 15.41 -14.10
N LYS A 67 5.12 16.75 -14.17
CA LYS A 67 5.63 17.58 -13.07
C LYS A 67 4.84 17.34 -11.77
N LYS A 68 3.51 17.35 -11.84
CA LYS A 68 2.63 17.11 -10.70
C LYS A 68 2.79 15.68 -10.13
N ALA A 69 2.97 14.68 -11.00
CA ALA A 69 3.21 13.31 -10.58
C ALA A 69 4.54 13.17 -9.84
N MET A 70 5.63 13.75 -10.37
CA MET A 70 6.95 13.74 -9.72
C MET A 70 6.94 14.45 -8.36
N GLU A 71 6.25 15.58 -8.26
CA GLU A 71 6.05 16.28 -6.99
C GLU A 71 5.30 15.40 -5.97
N THR A 72 4.23 14.74 -6.42
CA THR A 72 3.45 13.84 -5.57
C THR A 72 4.28 12.68 -5.06
N GLU A 73 5.08 12.07 -5.94
CA GLU A 73 5.96 10.94 -5.61
C GLU A 73 7.04 11.33 -4.59
N SER A 74 7.67 12.50 -4.77
CA SER A 74 8.78 12.94 -3.92
C SER A 74 8.35 13.46 -2.54
N VAL A 75 7.13 13.97 -2.40
CA VAL A 75 6.71 14.66 -1.17
C VAL A 75 5.50 14.02 -0.51
N LEU A 76 4.39 13.85 -1.23
CA LEU A 76 3.12 13.50 -0.61
C LEU A 76 2.98 11.99 -0.36
N ILE A 77 3.59 11.14 -1.19
CA ILE A 77 3.64 9.70 -0.94
C ILE A 77 4.42 9.37 0.35
N PRO A 78 5.62 9.94 0.61
CA PRO A 78 6.29 9.79 1.89
C PRO A 78 5.46 10.26 3.10
N ILE A 79 4.71 11.35 2.97
CA ILE A 79 3.81 11.83 4.02
C ILE A 79 2.67 10.84 4.27
N ALA A 80 1.99 10.37 3.22
CA ALA A 80 0.95 9.37 3.33
C ALA A 80 1.46 8.06 3.99
N HIS A 81 2.71 7.68 3.68
CA HIS A 81 3.36 6.54 4.31
C HIS A 81 3.59 6.73 5.80
N ARG A 82 4.06 7.91 6.22
CA ARG A 82 4.29 8.25 7.64
C ARG A 82 2.99 8.29 8.45
N LEU A 83 1.92 8.79 7.85
CA LEU A 83 0.59 8.84 8.48
C LEU A 83 -0.13 7.47 8.47
N GLY A 84 0.46 6.43 7.87
CA GLY A 84 -0.15 5.10 7.79
C GLY A 84 -1.32 5.01 6.80
N ILE A 85 -1.61 6.05 6.00
CA ILE A 85 -2.75 6.08 5.07
C ILE A 85 -2.41 5.27 3.81
N ASN A 86 -2.39 3.95 3.96
CA ASN A 86 -1.92 3.03 2.93
C ASN A 86 -2.81 3.00 1.68
N SER A 87 -4.11 3.25 1.80
CA SER A 87 -5.05 3.31 0.67
C SER A 87 -4.71 4.46 -0.28
N ILE A 88 -4.62 5.68 0.25
CA ILE A 88 -4.25 6.88 -0.52
C ILE A 88 -2.84 6.74 -1.09
N LYS A 89 -1.88 6.28 -0.28
CA LYS A 89 -0.51 6.04 -0.71
C LYS A 89 -0.45 5.12 -1.93
N SER A 90 -1.10 3.96 -1.86
CA SER A 90 -1.06 2.96 -2.93
C SER A 90 -1.70 3.47 -4.22
N GLU A 91 -2.78 4.23 -4.13
CA GLU A 91 -3.42 4.81 -5.30
C GLU A 91 -2.58 5.93 -5.92
N LEU A 92 -2.00 6.82 -5.11
CA LEU A 92 -1.06 7.85 -5.57
C LEU A 92 0.17 7.24 -6.25
N GLU A 93 0.74 6.17 -5.69
CA GLU A 93 1.87 5.45 -6.29
C GLU A 93 1.54 4.93 -7.69
N ASN A 94 0.36 4.33 -7.90
CA ASN A 94 -0.08 3.86 -9.21
C ASN A 94 -0.31 5.00 -10.20
N LEU A 95 -1.00 6.07 -9.77
CA LEU A 95 -1.26 7.24 -10.61
C LEU A 95 0.04 7.95 -11.01
N CYS A 96 1.00 8.09 -10.08
CA CYS A 96 2.30 8.67 -10.38
C CYS A 96 3.06 7.84 -11.41
N LEU A 97 3.10 6.51 -11.27
CA LEU A 97 3.74 5.63 -12.24
C LEU A 97 3.09 5.75 -13.62
N TYR A 98 1.76 5.80 -13.68
CA TYR A 98 1.02 5.98 -14.93
C TYR A 98 1.43 7.26 -15.68
N TYR A 99 1.62 8.38 -14.97
CA TYR A 99 2.00 9.65 -15.59
C TYR A 99 3.50 9.84 -15.81
N THR A 100 4.36 9.19 -15.00
CA THR A 100 5.82 9.33 -15.12
C THR A 100 6.44 8.31 -16.07
N LYS A 101 5.88 7.09 -16.12
CA LYS A 101 6.40 5.95 -16.91
C LYS A 101 5.23 5.16 -17.52
N PRO A 102 4.46 5.76 -18.44
CA PRO A 102 3.25 5.15 -19.00
C PRO A 102 3.51 3.81 -19.69
N ASP A 103 4.62 3.68 -20.44
CA ASP A 103 4.94 2.45 -21.15
C ASP A 103 5.17 1.28 -20.17
N VAL A 104 5.90 1.53 -19.08
CA VAL A 104 6.17 0.52 -18.04
C VAL A 104 4.86 0.16 -17.31
N TYR A 105 4.04 1.16 -17.00
CA TYR A 105 2.76 0.93 -16.36
C TYR A 105 1.85 0.03 -17.23
N ASN A 106 1.74 0.35 -18.51
CA ASN A 106 0.88 -0.38 -19.45
C ASN A 106 1.40 -1.80 -19.71
N ASP A 107 2.73 -2.02 -19.82
CA ASP A 107 3.31 -3.36 -19.97
C ASP A 107 2.98 -4.26 -18.77
N ILE A 108 3.13 -3.76 -17.55
CA ILE A 108 2.78 -4.50 -16.34
C ILE A 108 1.28 -4.77 -16.28
N LEU A 109 0.45 -3.77 -16.58
CA LEU A 109 -1.00 -3.89 -16.56
C LEU A 109 -1.49 -4.93 -17.58
N GLU A 110 -0.91 -4.95 -18.79
CA GLU A 110 -1.25 -5.94 -19.83
C GLU A 110 -0.92 -7.36 -19.36
N LYS A 111 0.26 -7.55 -18.78
CA LYS A 111 0.67 -8.86 -18.22
C LYS A 111 -0.26 -9.31 -17.09
N LEU A 112 -0.64 -8.41 -16.19
CA LEU A 112 -1.61 -8.72 -15.15
C LEU A 112 -3.00 -9.05 -15.71
N ASN A 113 -3.47 -8.33 -16.71
CA ASN A 113 -4.78 -8.57 -17.32
C ASN A 113 -4.85 -9.91 -18.07
N LYS A 114 -3.75 -10.33 -18.73
CA LYS A 114 -3.67 -11.65 -19.39
C LYS A 114 -3.85 -12.82 -18.42
N SER A 115 -3.44 -12.64 -17.15
CA SER A 115 -3.53 -13.67 -16.12
C SER A 115 -4.66 -13.43 -15.11
N ARG A 116 -5.52 -12.46 -15.35
CA ARG A 116 -6.47 -11.95 -14.32
C ARG A 116 -7.43 -13.02 -13.82
N ASP A 117 -8.02 -13.80 -14.74
CA ASP A 117 -9.01 -14.81 -14.37
C ASP A 117 -8.37 -15.96 -13.59
N GLU A 118 -7.17 -16.37 -13.99
CA GLU A 118 -6.39 -17.38 -13.28
C GLU A 118 -5.99 -16.88 -11.88
N LEU A 119 -5.46 -15.65 -11.78
CA LEU A 119 -5.06 -15.04 -10.49
C LEU A 119 -6.26 -14.91 -9.54
N ASN A 120 -7.42 -14.49 -10.04
CA ASN A 120 -8.62 -14.38 -9.22
C ASN A 120 -9.12 -15.76 -8.78
N SER A 121 -9.12 -16.76 -9.66
CA SER A 121 -9.51 -18.12 -9.33
C SER A 121 -8.61 -18.73 -8.25
N ASN A 122 -7.30 -18.56 -8.40
CA ASN A 122 -6.32 -19.04 -7.42
C ASN A 122 -6.50 -18.35 -6.06
N LEU A 123 -6.76 -17.03 -6.08
CA LEU A 123 -7.00 -16.24 -4.86
C LEU A 123 -8.26 -16.72 -4.12
N GLU A 124 -9.37 -16.96 -4.83
CA GLU A 124 -10.62 -17.43 -4.24
C GLU A 124 -10.49 -18.87 -3.71
N ASN A 125 -9.75 -19.75 -4.40
CA ASN A 125 -9.47 -21.10 -3.90
C ASN A 125 -8.69 -21.06 -2.60
N MET A 126 -7.61 -20.30 -2.54
CA MET A 126 -6.80 -20.13 -1.32
C MET A 126 -7.61 -19.52 -0.17
N LYS A 127 -8.43 -18.52 -0.47
CA LYS A 127 -9.34 -17.90 0.50
C LYS A 127 -10.32 -18.93 1.07
N LYS A 128 -10.87 -19.82 0.23
CA LYS A 128 -11.77 -20.90 0.67
C LYS A 128 -11.06 -21.90 1.59
N GLU A 129 -9.85 -22.33 1.22
CA GLU A 129 -9.07 -23.26 2.03
C GLU A 129 -8.71 -22.68 3.40
N LEU A 130 -8.27 -21.42 3.44
CA LEU A 130 -7.99 -20.72 4.69
C LEU A 130 -9.26 -20.53 5.53
N SER A 131 -10.39 -20.21 4.90
CA SER A 131 -11.66 -20.05 5.59
C SER A 131 -12.10 -21.34 6.26
N ASN A 132 -11.95 -22.48 5.59
CA ASN A 132 -12.27 -23.78 6.16
C ASN A 132 -11.36 -24.09 7.35
N LEU A 133 -10.04 -23.91 7.17
CA LEU A 133 -9.05 -24.13 8.23
C LEU A 133 -9.34 -23.32 9.50
N LEU A 134 -9.66 -22.05 9.35
CA LEU A 134 -9.92 -21.16 10.48
C LEU A 134 -11.28 -21.47 11.16
N LYS A 135 -12.32 -21.80 10.39
CA LYS A 135 -13.64 -22.23 10.93
C LYS A 135 -13.53 -23.51 11.73
N GLU A 136 -12.80 -24.53 11.20
CA GLU A 136 -12.57 -25.80 11.89
C GLU A 136 -11.87 -25.64 13.23
N ASN A 137 -11.07 -24.57 13.38
CA ASN A 137 -10.38 -24.23 14.62
C ASN A 137 -11.12 -23.18 15.48
N GLY A 138 -12.36 -22.85 15.17
CA GLY A 138 -13.21 -21.96 15.98
C GLY A 138 -12.75 -20.51 16.02
N ILE A 139 -12.00 -20.03 15.01
CA ILE A 139 -11.54 -18.66 14.92
C ILE A 139 -12.59 -17.81 14.21
N ASN A 140 -12.93 -16.66 14.78
CA ASN A 140 -13.72 -15.62 14.12
C ASN A 140 -12.78 -14.77 13.27
N PHE A 141 -13.09 -14.59 11.99
CA PHE A 141 -12.24 -13.90 11.05
C PHE A 141 -12.98 -13.27 9.88
N GLU A 142 -12.33 -12.31 9.24
CA GLU A 142 -12.66 -11.84 7.90
C GLU A 142 -11.44 -12.02 7.01
N ILE A 143 -11.63 -12.48 5.76
CA ILE A 143 -10.53 -12.62 4.77
C ILE A 143 -10.82 -11.72 3.58
N LYS A 144 -9.84 -10.85 3.25
CA LYS A 144 -9.82 -10.03 2.04
C LYS A 144 -8.65 -10.46 1.16
N GLY A 145 -8.95 -10.82 -0.08
CA GLY A 145 -7.94 -11.12 -1.08
C GLY A 145 -7.70 -9.95 -2.03
N ARG A 146 -6.48 -9.79 -2.50
CA ARG A 146 -6.16 -8.81 -3.54
C ARG A 146 -5.00 -9.26 -4.42
N VAL A 147 -5.07 -8.91 -5.70
CA VAL A 147 -3.91 -8.88 -6.59
C VAL A 147 -3.09 -7.63 -6.27
N LYS A 148 -1.77 -7.73 -6.19
CA LYS A 148 -0.90 -6.57 -5.91
C LYS A 148 -1.01 -5.51 -7.00
N SER A 149 -0.82 -4.27 -6.62
CA SER A 149 -0.87 -3.12 -7.52
C SER A 149 0.27 -3.13 -8.56
N VAL A 150 0.04 -2.49 -9.70
CA VAL A 150 1.05 -2.30 -10.76
C VAL A 150 2.33 -1.69 -10.20
N TYR A 151 2.23 -0.69 -9.34
CA TYR A 151 3.39 -0.05 -8.71
C TYR A 151 4.17 -1.00 -7.79
N SER A 152 3.49 -1.87 -7.05
CA SER A 152 4.14 -2.88 -6.21
C SER A 152 4.98 -3.86 -7.03
N ILE A 153 4.50 -4.23 -8.21
CA ILE A 153 5.23 -5.07 -9.16
C ILE A 153 6.38 -4.29 -9.78
N TYR A 154 6.14 -3.05 -10.22
CA TYR A 154 7.18 -2.16 -10.74
C TYR A 154 8.37 -2.03 -9.78
N LYS A 155 8.12 -1.80 -8.49
CA LYS A 155 9.19 -1.71 -7.49
C LYS A 155 10.09 -2.95 -7.45
N LYS A 156 9.52 -4.13 -7.62
CA LYS A 156 10.28 -5.39 -7.65
C LYS A 156 11.10 -5.52 -8.92
N LEU A 157 10.51 -5.19 -10.07
CA LEU A 157 11.23 -5.17 -11.35
C LEU A 157 12.38 -4.15 -11.33
N ALA A 158 12.17 -2.99 -10.73
CA ALA A 158 13.21 -1.96 -10.58
C ALA A 158 14.39 -2.39 -9.70
N THR A 159 14.22 -3.40 -8.83
CA THR A 159 15.33 -4.01 -8.07
C THR A 159 16.08 -5.10 -8.83
N GLY A 160 15.83 -5.25 -10.14
CA GLY A 160 16.51 -6.23 -11.01
C GLY A 160 15.85 -7.62 -11.02
N ARG A 161 14.69 -7.82 -10.38
CA ARG A 161 13.94 -9.07 -10.48
C ARG A 161 13.31 -9.21 -11.87
N LYS A 162 13.30 -10.42 -12.41
CA LYS A 162 12.58 -10.72 -13.64
C LYS A 162 11.10 -10.92 -13.34
N TRP A 163 10.24 -10.76 -14.33
CA TRP A 163 8.81 -11.04 -14.20
C TRP A 163 8.54 -12.46 -13.70
N SER A 164 9.28 -13.45 -14.23
CA SER A 164 9.23 -14.85 -13.78
C SER A 164 9.54 -15.06 -12.29
N ASP A 165 10.21 -14.11 -11.65
CA ASP A 165 10.65 -14.19 -10.25
C ASP A 165 9.69 -13.44 -9.31
N ILE A 166 8.62 -12.85 -9.86
CA ILE A 166 7.58 -12.15 -9.09
C ILE A 166 6.44 -13.11 -8.83
N TYR A 167 6.64 -14.00 -7.85
CA TYR A 167 5.65 -15.02 -7.48
C TYR A 167 4.59 -14.50 -6.51
N ASP A 168 4.87 -13.45 -5.73
CA ASP A 168 4.01 -12.95 -4.67
C ASP A 168 3.05 -11.84 -5.15
N ILE A 169 2.36 -12.10 -6.28
CA ILE A 169 1.35 -11.20 -6.84
C ILE A 169 0.05 -11.26 -6.04
N LEU A 170 -0.23 -12.42 -5.41
CA LEU A 170 -1.43 -12.68 -4.65
C LEU A 170 -1.21 -12.39 -3.17
N ALA A 171 -2.10 -11.64 -2.57
CA ALA A 171 -2.06 -11.31 -1.15
C ALA A 171 -3.43 -11.52 -0.49
N LEU A 172 -3.40 -12.07 0.73
CA LEU A 172 -4.57 -12.27 1.58
C LEU A 172 -4.36 -11.51 2.88
N ARG A 173 -5.40 -10.80 3.31
CA ARG A 173 -5.46 -10.19 4.64
C ARG A 173 -6.49 -10.91 5.47
N ILE A 174 -6.09 -11.32 6.66
CA ILE A 174 -6.95 -11.97 7.64
C ILE A 174 -7.08 -11.04 8.83
N PHE A 175 -8.31 -10.71 9.18
CA PHE A 175 -8.64 -9.87 10.32
C PHE A 175 -9.25 -10.76 11.41
N VAL A 176 -8.78 -10.57 12.63
CA VAL A 176 -9.26 -11.29 13.83
C VAL A 176 -9.52 -10.32 14.97
N GLU A 177 -10.21 -10.78 16.02
CA GLU A 177 -10.58 -9.92 17.16
C GLU A 177 -9.40 -9.68 18.11
N LYS A 178 -8.59 -10.71 18.35
CA LYS A 178 -7.55 -10.68 19.38
C LYS A 178 -6.15 -10.83 18.80
N GLU A 179 -5.20 -10.18 19.42
CA GLU A 179 -3.78 -10.30 19.06
C GLU A 179 -3.29 -11.75 19.14
N SER A 180 -3.70 -12.50 20.19
CA SER A 180 -3.34 -13.93 20.33
C SER A 180 -3.81 -14.77 19.13
N ASP A 181 -4.97 -14.42 18.55
CA ASP A 181 -5.52 -15.12 17.40
C ASP A 181 -4.70 -14.87 16.14
N CYS A 182 -4.01 -13.73 16.04
CA CYS A 182 -3.07 -13.47 14.94
C CYS A 182 -1.96 -14.53 14.90
N TYR A 183 -1.35 -14.84 16.05
CA TYR A 183 -0.30 -15.86 16.16
C TYR A 183 -0.85 -17.27 15.93
N LEU A 184 -2.05 -17.55 16.44
CA LEU A 184 -2.71 -18.83 16.21
C LEU A 184 -3.00 -19.06 14.72
N VAL A 185 -3.50 -18.05 14.02
CA VAL A 185 -3.72 -18.11 12.56
C VAL A 185 -2.42 -18.43 11.83
N ILE A 186 -1.31 -17.76 12.15
CA ILE A 186 -0.01 -18.05 11.51
C ILE A 186 0.42 -19.48 11.78
N GLY A 187 0.28 -19.98 13.01
CA GLY A 187 0.58 -21.37 13.36
C GLY A 187 -0.23 -22.37 12.53
N LEU A 188 -1.54 -22.15 12.39
CA LEU A 188 -2.42 -22.98 11.56
C LEU A 188 -2.05 -22.91 10.08
N VAL A 189 -1.78 -21.72 9.55
CA VAL A 189 -1.34 -21.52 8.16
C VAL A 189 -0.04 -22.28 7.89
N HIS A 190 0.96 -22.15 8.75
CA HIS A 190 2.25 -22.85 8.59
C HIS A 190 2.14 -24.38 8.79
N SER A 191 1.14 -24.86 9.53
CA SER A 191 0.90 -26.29 9.67
C SER A 191 0.29 -26.92 8.41
N LYS A 192 -0.49 -26.13 7.66
CA LYS A 192 -1.16 -26.59 6.43
C LYS A 192 -0.36 -26.31 5.15
N PHE A 193 0.25 -25.14 5.06
CA PHE A 193 0.96 -24.66 3.88
C PHE A 193 2.46 -24.51 4.18
N ARG A 194 3.29 -24.86 3.22
CA ARG A 194 4.74 -24.73 3.36
C ARG A 194 5.14 -23.24 3.35
N PRO A 195 5.72 -22.71 4.44
CA PRO A 195 6.19 -21.32 4.46
C PRO A 195 7.47 -21.14 3.66
N VAL A 196 7.65 -19.96 3.09
CA VAL A 196 8.89 -19.55 2.44
C VAL A 196 9.89 -19.11 3.51
N PRO A 197 11.10 -19.69 3.55
CA PRO A 197 12.10 -19.33 4.55
C PRO A 197 12.40 -17.83 4.58
N LYS A 198 12.60 -17.28 5.77
CA LYS A 198 12.97 -15.87 6.01
C LYS A 198 11.92 -14.82 5.54
N ARG A 199 10.70 -15.24 5.20
CA ARG A 199 9.61 -14.34 4.80
C ARG A 199 8.66 -13.97 5.94
N PHE A 200 8.74 -14.66 7.07
CA PHE A 200 7.96 -14.28 8.25
C PHE A 200 8.47 -12.97 8.84
N LYS A 201 7.55 -12.06 9.14
CA LYS A 201 7.80 -10.77 9.78
C LYS A 201 6.75 -10.52 10.85
N ASP A 202 7.22 -10.25 12.07
CA ASP A 202 6.39 -9.89 13.20
C ASP A 202 6.43 -8.37 13.42
N TYR A 203 5.45 -7.68 12.85
CA TYR A 203 5.24 -6.24 13.06
C TYR A 203 4.22 -5.96 14.16
N ILE A 204 3.74 -6.98 14.89
CA ILE A 204 2.95 -6.80 16.11
C ILE A 204 3.90 -6.55 17.27
N ALA A 205 4.84 -7.47 17.47
CA ALA A 205 5.88 -7.34 18.51
C ALA A 205 6.87 -6.19 18.22
N ASN A 206 7.15 -5.92 16.92
CA ASN A 206 8.08 -4.88 16.48
C ASN A 206 7.41 -4.00 15.41
N PRO A 207 6.54 -3.03 15.80
CA PRO A 207 5.85 -2.16 14.87
C PRO A 207 6.82 -1.37 13.98
N LYS A 208 6.38 -1.07 12.76
CA LYS A 208 7.14 -0.16 11.89
C LYS A 208 7.15 1.27 12.45
N GLY A 209 8.08 2.11 11.97
CA GLY A 209 8.19 3.49 12.42
C GLY A 209 6.94 4.37 12.19
N ASN A 210 5.96 3.91 11.42
CA ASN A 210 4.64 4.50 11.22
C ASN A 210 3.54 3.81 12.04
N MET A 211 3.89 3.10 13.11
CA MET A 211 2.99 2.35 13.99
C MET A 211 2.23 1.18 13.33
N TYR A 212 2.58 0.82 12.09
CA TYR A 212 1.97 -0.30 11.39
C TYR A 212 2.23 -1.62 12.11
N GLN A 213 1.16 -2.37 12.41
CA GLN A 213 1.18 -3.68 13.05
C GLN A 213 0.50 -4.73 12.17
N SER A 214 1.15 -5.86 12.02
CA SER A 214 0.61 -7.06 11.35
C SER A 214 1.62 -8.19 11.42
N LEU A 215 1.19 -9.44 11.38
CA LEU A 215 2.06 -10.57 11.06
C LEU A 215 2.06 -10.77 9.53
N HIS A 216 3.24 -10.96 8.95
CA HIS A 216 3.39 -11.25 7.53
C HIS A 216 4.07 -12.59 7.34
N THR A 217 3.55 -13.40 6.46
CA THR A 217 4.22 -14.60 5.98
C THR A 217 3.97 -14.81 4.49
N SER A 218 4.76 -15.66 3.86
CA SER A 218 4.53 -16.11 2.49
C SER A 218 4.53 -17.63 2.48
N VAL A 219 3.54 -18.23 1.83
CA VAL A 219 3.37 -19.67 1.75
C VAL A 219 3.13 -20.12 0.31
N PHE A 220 3.47 -21.38 0.02
CA PHE A 220 3.11 -22.04 -1.24
C PHE A 220 1.72 -22.65 -1.12
N GLY A 221 0.84 -22.34 -2.08
CA GLY A 221 -0.42 -23.05 -2.24
C GLY A 221 -0.23 -24.40 -2.95
N ASP A 222 -1.30 -25.19 -3.01
CA ASP A 222 -1.27 -26.54 -3.63
C ASP A 222 -0.94 -26.50 -5.13
N ASN A 223 -1.26 -25.39 -5.80
CA ASN A 223 -0.90 -25.15 -7.19
C ASN A 223 0.55 -24.68 -7.42
N GLY A 224 1.35 -24.55 -6.35
CA GLY A 224 2.72 -24.04 -6.39
C GLY A 224 2.85 -22.52 -6.41
N ASP A 225 1.73 -21.79 -6.50
CA ASP A 225 1.74 -20.33 -6.42
C ASP A 225 2.10 -19.83 -5.03
N LEU A 226 2.69 -18.64 -4.98
CA LEU A 226 3.09 -17.98 -3.74
C LEU A 226 2.02 -16.99 -3.29
N TYR A 227 1.62 -17.10 -2.02
CA TYR A 227 0.66 -16.21 -1.39
C TYR A 227 1.30 -15.47 -0.24
N GLU A 228 1.21 -14.14 -0.26
CA GLU A 228 1.53 -13.33 0.91
C GLU A 228 0.29 -13.29 1.81
N ILE A 229 0.45 -13.66 3.07
CA ILE A 229 -0.60 -13.64 4.08
C ILE A 229 -0.25 -12.62 5.13
N GLN A 230 -1.16 -11.69 5.38
CA GLN A 230 -1.07 -10.66 6.41
C GLN A 230 -2.17 -10.91 7.43
N VAL A 231 -1.81 -10.98 8.70
CA VAL A 231 -2.76 -11.20 9.80
C VAL A 231 -2.66 -10.06 10.80
N ARG A 232 -3.79 -9.47 11.15
CA ARG A 232 -3.88 -8.38 12.11
C ARG A 232 -5.25 -8.36 12.79
N THR A 233 -5.39 -7.62 13.88
CA THR A 233 -6.70 -7.33 14.45
C THR A 233 -7.40 -6.21 13.65
N TYR A 234 -8.72 -6.07 13.87
CA TYR A 234 -9.48 -4.95 13.30
C TYR A 234 -8.93 -3.60 13.78
N GLU A 235 -8.57 -3.50 15.07
CA GLU A 235 -7.97 -2.30 15.67
C GLU A 235 -6.64 -1.91 15.01
N MET A 236 -5.80 -2.88 14.64
CA MET A 236 -4.52 -2.63 13.95
C MET A 236 -4.69 -2.18 12.49
N ASP A 237 -5.89 -2.33 11.91
CA ASP A 237 -6.19 -1.90 10.53
C ASP A 237 -6.75 -0.46 10.50
N GLU A 238 -7.29 0.06 11.62
CA GLU A 238 -7.78 1.43 11.77
C GLU A 238 -6.63 2.45 11.79
#